data_f491d94a2972608c94a91c6c720236cc
#
_entry.id   f491d94a2972608c94a91c6c720236cc
#
_cell.length_a   1.000
_cell.length_b   1.000
_cell.length_c   1.000
_cell.angle_alpha   90.00
_cell.angle_beta   90.00
_cell.angle_gamma   90.00
#
_symmetry.space_group_name_H-M   'P 1'
#
loop_
_entity.id
_entity.type
_entity.pdbx_description
1 polymer ?
#
loop_
_entity_poly.entity_id
_entity_poly.type
_entity_poly.pdbx_seq_one_letter_code
_entity_poly.pdbx_strand_id
1 'polypeptide(L)'
;LEINIKAKKAKNEKVKINLTHKGKNIFSKEVLINEDDFSLDITTTFTPLKSGVQSFTVSITPLKDEANVENNKRDFFVKVLDSRKNIVFLSASPHPDISSLKQSINKNKNYNLINISNLKELQQQNEVNLLIAHQLPYDNESHEILKRFQSNGIPILYIIGKRTNLN
;
A
#
# COMPACT_ATOMS: atom_id res chain seq x y z
N LEU A 1 10.55 -12.18 -4.34
CA LEU A 1 11.93 -12.16 -3.88
C LEU A 1 12.55 -13.50 -4.23
N GLU A 2 13.67 -13.45 -4.91
CA GLU A 2 14.52 -14.59 -5.19
C GLU A 2 15.76 -14.53 -4.30
N ILE A 3 16.09 -15.64 -3.67
CA ILE A 3 17.22 -15.77 -2.76
C ILE A 3 18.08 -16.91 -3.29
N ASN A 4 19.28 -16.63 -3.74
CA ASN A 4 20.26 -17.64 -4.12
C ASN A 4 21.20 -17.89 -2.94
N ILE A 5 21.36 -19.16 -2.57
CA ILE A 5 22.22 -19.61 -1.47
C ILE A 5 23.30 -20.49 -2.07
N LYS A 6 24.53 -20.26 -1.68
CA LYS A 6 25.68 -21.09 -2.04
C LYS A 6 26.44 -21.48 -0.79
N ALA A 7 26.81 -22.74 -0.71
CA ALA A 7 27.65 -23.25 0.36
C ALA A 7 28.73 -24.20 -0.19
N LYS A 8 29.90 -24.20 0.42
CA LYS A 8 30.99 -25.12 0.07
C LYS A 8 31.47 -25.84 1.32
N LYS A 9 31.74 -27.14 1.18
CA LYS A 9 32.25 -28.01 2.25
C LYS A 9 31.34 -28.06 3.49
N ALA A 10 30.03 -28.00 3.26
CA ALA A 10 29.02 -27.96 4.32
C ALA A 10 28.00 -29.11 4.18
N LYS A 11 28.36 -30.20 3.55
CA LYS A 11 27.47 -31.34 3.34
C LYS A 11 26.94 -31.91 4.66
N ASN A 12 25.65 -32.24 4.67
CA ASN A 12 24.83 -32.71 5.80
C ASN A 12 24.53 -31.66 6.90
N GLU A 13 24.91 -30.42 6.70
CA GLU A 13 24.54 -29.33 7.60
C GLU A 13 23.12 -28.83 7.30
N LYS A 14 22.41 -28.40 8.35
CA LYS A 14 21.10 -27.77 8.25
C LYS A 14 21.22 -26.28 8.51
N VAL A 15 20.71 -25.50 7.61
CA VAL A 15 20.66 -24.04 7.74
C VAL A 15 19.22 -23.55 7.73
N LYS A 16 18.97 -22.50 8.46
CA LYS A 16 17.69 -21.83 8.50
C LYS A 16 17.81 -20.45 7.87
N ILE A 17 16.99 -20.21 6.85
CA ILE A 17 16.92 -18.94 6.15
C ILE A 17 15.74 -18.17 6.72
N ASN A 18 15.96 -16.92 7.07
CA ASN A 18 14.93 -16.03 7.60
C ASN A 18 14.87 -14.76 6.73
N LEU A 19 13.65 -14.31 6.47
CA LEU A 19 13.37 -12.97 5.97
C LEU A 19 12.69 -12.17 7.07
N THR A 20 13.29 -11.06 7.47
CA THR A 20 12.76 -10.21 8.53
C THR A 20 12.45 -8.81 8.02
N HIS A 21 11.41 -8.22 8.60
CA HIS A 21 11.02 -6.82 8.40
C HIS A 21 10.81 -6.17 9.76
N LYS A 22 11.55 -5.09 10.05
CA LYS A 22 11.50 -4.39 11.35
C LYS A 22 11.65 -5.34 12.54
N GLY A 23 12.56 -6.32 12.44
CA GLY A 23 12.82 -7.30 13.48
C GLY A 23 11.80 -8.44 13.60
N LYS A 24 10.72 -8.42 12.82
CA LYS A 24 9.74 -9.52 12.77
C LYS A 24 10.08 -10.47 11.65
N ASN A 25 10.06 -11.78 11.93
CA ASN A 25 10.21 -12.81 10.92
C ASN A 25 8.93 -12.91 10.08
N ILE A 26 9.05 -12.78 8.74
CA ILE A 26 7.93 -12.85 7.78
C ILE A 26 8.02 -14.08 6.89
N PHE A 27 9.19 -14.72 6.80
CA PHE A 27 9.40 -15.98 6.11
C PHE A 27 10.56 -16.73 6.76
N SER A 28 10.43 -18.05 6.83
CA SER A 28 11.48 -18.93 7.33
C SER A 28 11.45 -20.27 6.58
N LYS A 29 12.64 -20.76 6.20
CA LYS A 29 12.80 -22.06 5.56
C LYS A 29 14.04 -22.76 6.08
N GLU A 30 13.90 -24.03 6.44
CA GLU A 30 15.03 -24.90 6.73
C GLU A 30 15.47 -25.62 5.46
N VAL A 31 16.77 -25.73 5.27
CA VAL A 31 17.40 -26.35 4.11
C VAL A 31 18.50 -27.29 4.60
N LEU A 32 18.49 -28.49 4.10
CA LEU A 32 19.60 -29.46 4.25
C LEU A 32 20.57 -29.26 3.08
N ILE A 33 21.82 -29.02 3.40
CA ILE A 33 22.90 -28.98 2.42
C ILE A 33 23.30 -30.40 2.11
N ASN A 34 22.99 -30.90 0.90
CA ASN A 34 23.14 -32.30 0.52
C ASN A 34 24.43 -32.61 -0.24
N GLU A 35 25.21 -31.60 -0.60
CA GLU A 35 26.45 -31.73 -1.37
C GLU A 35 27.49 -30.66 -0.98
N ASP A 36 28.75 -30.88 -1.29
CA ASP A 36 29.87 -30.01 -0.89
C ASP A 36 29.94 -28.72 -1.69
N ASP A 37 29.43 -28.68 -2.91
CA ASP A 37 29.26 -27.44 -3.71
C ASP A 37 27.78 -27.24 -3.96
N PHE A 38 27.12 -26.67 -2.95
CA PHE A 38 25.68 -26.53 -2.88
C PHE A 38 25.22 -25.19 -3.42
N SER A 39 24.17 -25.22 -4.24
CA SER A 39 23.47 -24.02 -4.70
C SER A 39 21.96 -24.24 -4.70
N LEU A 40 21.21 -23.30 -4.16
CA LEU A 40 19.76 -23.37 -4.10
C LEU A 40 19.13 -22.00 -4.33
N ASP A 41 18.17 -21.96 -5.26
CA ASP A 41 17.31 -20.81 -5.49
C ASP A 41 15.99 -20.97 -4.73
N ILE A 42 15.63 -19.96 -3.96
CA ILE A 42 14.39 -19.92 -3.18
C ILE A 42 13.59 -18.72 -3.65
N THR A 43 12.38 -18.97 -4.12
CA THR A 43 11.42 -17.91 -4.41
C THR A 43 10.40 -17.79 -3.28
N THR A 44 10.18 -16.57 -2.81
CA THR A 44 9.14 -16.26 -1.82
C THR A 44 8.42 -14.97 -2.17
N THR A 45 7.16 -14.91 -1.79
CA THR A 45 6.32 -13.71 -1.95
C THR A 45 5.93 -13.16 -0.59
N PHE A 46 5.89 -11.84 -0.47
CA PHE A 46 5.37 -11.16 0.71
C PHE A 46 4.63 -9.90 0.29
N THR A 47 3.64 -9.49 1.08
CA THR A 47 2.85 -8.28 0.81
C THR A 47 3.19 -7.23 1.86
N PRO A 48 3.87 -6.15 1.48
CA PRO A 48 4.12 -5.03 2.39
C PRO A 48 2.80 -4.36 2.79
N LEU A 49 2.67 -4.03 4.08
CA LEU A 49 1.44 -3.45 4.64
C LEU A 49 1.39 -1.91 4.54
N LYS A 50 2.52 -1.26 4.29
CA LYS A 50 2.63 0.21 4.24
C LYS A 50 3.36 0.65 2.99
N SER A 51 2.94 1.78 2.43
CA SER A 51 3.67 2.48 1.36
C SER A 51 4.96 3.12 1.87
N GLY A 52 5.82 3.52 0.94
CA GLY A 52 7.12 4.11 1.22
C GLY A 52 8.27 3.12 1.12
N VAL A 53 9.47 3.55 1.52
CA VAL A 53 10.65 2.69 1.52
C VAL A 53 10.62 1.76 2.72
N GLN A 54 10.65 0.47 2.46
CA GLN A 54 10.65 -0.59 3.46
C GLN A 54 12.00 -1.32 3.46
N SER A 55 12.57 -1.53 4.63
CA SER A 55 13.83 -2.26 4.82
C SER A 55 13.55 -3.71 5.20
N PHE A 56 14.25 -4.64 4.59
CA PHE A 56 14.17 -6.07 4.82
C PHE A 56 15.58 -6.64 5.02
N THR A 57 15.66 -7.69 5.81
CA THR A 57 16.90 -8.43 6.04
C THR A 57 16.68 -9.90 5.72
N VAL A 58 17.50 -10.46 4.83
CA VAL A 58 17.67 -11.90 4.67
C VAL A 58 18.84 -12.34 5.52
N SER A 59 18.68 -13.43 6.25
CA SER A 59 19.76 -14.03 7.03
C SER A 59 19.73 -15.56 6.98
N ILE A 60 20.91 -16.16 7.09
CA ILE A 60 21.10 -17.62 7.19
C ILE A 60 21.76 -17.90 8.55
N THR A 61 21.36 -19.00 9.18
CA THR A 61 22.01 -19.46 10.39
C THR A 61 23.48 -19.79 10.13
N PRO A 62 24.44 -19.23 10.86
CA PRO A 62 25.86 -19.55 10.69
C PRO A 62 26.14 -21.04 10.96
N LEU A 63 27.09 -21.60 10.23
CA LEU A 63 27.64 -22.91 10.49
C LEU A 63 28.75 -22.83 11.54
N LYS A 64 29.01 -23.94 12.25
CA LYS A 64 29.92 -23.97 13.40
C LYS A 64 31.34 -23.53 13.09
N ASP A 65 31.86 -23.91 11.90
CA ASP A 65 33.24 -23.64 11.47
C ASP A 65 33.29 -22.71 10.27
N GLU A 66 32.33 -21.82 10.13
CA GLU A 66 32.22 -20.91 9.00
C GLU A 66 33.27 -19.79 9.10
N ALA A 67 34.12 -19.68 8.07
CA ALA A 67 35.23 -18.71 8.06
C ALA A 67 34.77 -17.23 7.92
N ASN A 68 33.59 -17.02 7.35
CA ASN A 68 33.02 -15.68 7.17
C ASN A 68 31.51 -15.74 7.35
N VAL A 69 31.02 -15.11 8.39
CA VAL A 69 29.58 -15.02 8.73
C VAL A 69 28.92 -13.72 8.31
N GLU A 70 29.68 -12.74 7.82
CA GLU A 70 29.14 -11.44 7.39
C GLU A 70 28.30 -11.58 6.12
N ASN A 71 28.63 -12.52 5.25
CA ASN A 71 27.87 -12.84 4.02
C ASN A 71 26.55 -13.56 4.30
N ASN A 72 26.32 -14.04 5.53
CA ASN A 72 25.08 -14.70 5.95
C ASN A 72 23.93 -13.73 6.21
N LYS A 73 24.17 -12.43 6.08
CA LYS A 73 23.17 -11.42 6.26
C LYS A 73 23.22 -10.38 5.14
N ARG A 74 22.05 -10.06 4.59
CA ARG A 74 21.92 -9.00 3.59
C ARG A 74 20.68 -8.16 3.81
N ASP A 75 20.86 -6.86 3.90
CA ASP A 75 19.79 -5.89 3.95
C ASP A 75 19.46 -5.40 2.53
N PHE A 76 18.17 -5.21 2.27
CA PHE A 76 17.68 -4.64 1.01
C PHE A 76 16.46 -3.76 1.25
N PHE A 77 16.18 -2.89 0.29
CA PHE A 77 15.10 -1.92 0.37
C PHE A 77 14.11 -2.15 -0.77
N VAL A 78 12.82 -2.07 -0.44
CA VAL A 78 11.74 -2.12 -1.42
C VAL A 78 10.94 -0.83 -1.31
N LYS A 79 10.79 -0.10 -2.42
CA LYS A 79 9.90 1.04 -2.50
C LYS A 79 8.49 0.55 -2.83
N VAL A 80 7.61 0.62 -1.84
CA VAL A 80 6.19 0.27 -1.99
C VAL A 80 5.42 1.52 -2.41
N LEU A 81 4.83 1.46 -3.58
CA LEU A 81 4.01 2.57 -4.10
C LEU A 81 2.57 2.42 -3.60
N ASP A 82 1.99 3.52 -3.13
CA ASP A 82 0.55 3.57 -2.90
C ASP A 82 -0.14 3.88 -4.23
N SER A 83 -0.72 2.85 -4.84
CA SER A 83 -1.44 2.96 -6.12
C SER A 83 -2.94 3.14 -5.94
N ARG A 84 -3.40 3.30 -4.68
CA ARG A 84 -4.82 3.52 -4.41
C ARG A 84 -5.29 4.82 -5.06
N LYS A 85 -6.53 4.78 -5.54
CA LYS A 85 -7.18 5.98 -6.10
C LYS A 85 -7.82 6.78 -4.99
N ASN A 86 -7.51 8.07 -4.91
CA ASN A 86 -8.08 8.98 -3.94
C ASN A 86 -9.49 9.38 -4.38
N ILE A 87 -10.48 8.96 -3.60
CA ILE A 87 -11.89 9.36 -3.77
C ILE A 87 -12.20 10.37 -2.68
N VAL A 88 -12.44 11.60 -3.07
CA VAL A 88 -12.86 12.66 -2.16
C VAL A 88 -14.37 12.67 -2.06
N PHE A 89 -14.89 12.70 -0.84
CA PHE A 89 -16.33 12.73 -0.57
C PHE A 89 -16.69 14.02 0.16
N LEU A 90 -17.56 14.82 -0.46
CA LEU A 90 -18.14 16.01 0.15
C LEU A 90 -19.67 15.97 0.08
N SER A 91 -20.33 16.30 1.19
CA SER A 91 -21.79 16.41 1.25
C SER A 91 -22.22 17.77 1.76
N ALA A 92 -23.28 18.33 1.16
CA ALA A 92 -23.88 19.58 1.61
C ALA A 92 -24.54 19.49 3.00
N SER A 93 -24.91 18.27 3.42
CA SER A 93 -25.53 18.01 4.72
C SER A 93 -25.42 16.55 5.12
N PRO A 94 -25.52 16.21 6.41
CA PRO A 94 -25.66 14.83 6.87
C PRO A 94 -26.84 14.13 6.20
N HIS A 95 -26.62 12.87 5.78
CA HIS A 95 -27.65 12.03 5.16
C HIS A 95 -27.39 10.54 5.48
N PRO A 96 -28.43 9.71 5.70
CA PRO A 96 -28.25 8.28 6.01
C PRO A 96 -27.45 7.52 4.96
N ASP A 97 -27.65 7.83 3.67
CA ASP A 97 -26.97 7.15 2.55
C ASP A 97 -25.45 7.31 2.56
N ILE A 98 -24.94 8.37 3.21
CA ILE A 98 -23.50 8.67 3.26
C ILE A 98 -22.73 7.51 3.90
N SER A 99 -23.25 6.95 4.98
CA SER A 99 -22.60 5.85 5.70
C SER A 99 -22.52 4.60 4.82
N SER A 100 -23.58 4.27 4.10
CA SER A 100 -23.64 3.12 3.20
C SER A 100 -22.69 3.26 2.02
N LEU A 101 -22.62 4.45 1.41
CA LEU A 101 -21.70 4.78 0.33
C LEU A 101 -20.23 4.65 0.78
N LYS A 102 -19.91 5.26 1.93
CA LYS A 102 -18.57 5.18 2.51
C LYS A 102 -18.14 3.76 2.83
N GLN A 103 -19.04 2.96 3.41
CA GLN A 103 -18.76 1.54 3.67
C GLN A 103 -18.49 0.76 2.38
N SER A 104 -19.28 1.01 1.34
CA SER A 104 -19.10 0.35 0.04
C SER A 104 -17.77 0.67 -0.60
N ILE A 105 -17.34 1.94 -0.57
CA ILE A 105 -16.05 2.38 -1.10
C ILE A 105 -14.91 1.78 -0.29
N ASN A 106 -14.99 1.82 1.04
CA ASN A 106 -13.94 1.32 1.94
C ASN A 106 -13.72 -0.20 1.87
N LYS A 107 -14.68 -0.98 1.36
CA LYS A 107 -14.49 -2.42 1.10
C LYS A 107 -13.46 -2.69 0.01
N ASN A 108 -13.26 -1.77 -0.91
CA ASN A 108 -12.28 -1.91 -1.99
C ASN A 108 -10.92 -1.36 -1.57
N LYS A 109 -9.94 -2.24 -1.44
CA LYS A 109 -8.57 -1.90 -1.01
C LYS A 109 -7.80 -1.01 -2.00
N ASN A 110 -8.28 -0.87 -3.23
CA ASN A 110 -7.68 -0.02 -4.26
C ASN A 110 -8.10 1.45 -4.15
N TYR A 111 -9.01 1.77 -3.24
CA TYR A 111 -9.47 3.13 -3.00
C TYR A 111 -9.02 3.65 -1.64
N ASN A 112 -8.70 4.93 -1.62
CA ASN A 112 -8.45 5.72 -0.42
C ASN A 112 -9.56 6.77 -0.32
N LEU A 113 -10.49 6.61 0.61
CA LEU A 113 -11.60 7.53 0.80
C LEU A 113 -11.19 8.68 1.72
N ILE A 114 -11.20 9.89 1.19
CA ILE A 114 -10.91 11.14 1.89
C ILE A 114 -12.25 11.83 2.17
N ASN A 115 -12.63 11.88 3.45
CA ASN A 115 -13.82 12.60 3.88
C ASN A 115 -13.45 14.02 4.19
N ILE A 116 -14.14 14.97 3.59
CA ILE A 116 -13.99 16.39 3.84
C ILE A 116 -15.32 16.96 4.33
N SER A 117 -15.21 17.98 5.17
CA SER A 117 -16.37 18.55 5.87
C SER A 117 -16.88 19.83 5.25
N ASN A 118 -16.06 20.50 4.44
CA ASN A 118 -16.38 21.79 3.86
C ASN A 118 -15.62 22.07 2.56
N LEU A 119 -16.04 23.12 1.86
CA LEU A 119 -15.46 23.53 0.57
C LEU A 119 -13.99 23.99 0.68
N LYS A 120 -13.58 24.56 1.82
CA LYS A 120 -12.18 24.99 2.01
C LYS A 120 -11.23 23.80 2.05
N GLU A 121 -11.62 22.72 2.73
CA GLU A 121 -10.85 21.46 2.74
C GLU A 121 -10.78 20.86 1.33
N LEU A 122 -11.87 20.96 0.54
CA LEU A 122 -11.86 20.49 -0.85
C LEU A 122 -10.81 21.20 -1.69
N GLN A 123 -10.69 22.53 -1.53
CA GLN A 123 -9.71 23.33 -2.30
C GLN A 123 -8.25 22.98 -2.00
N GLN A 124 -7.97 22.37 -0.84
CA GLN A 124 -6.63 21.97 -0.41
C GLN A 124 -6.24 20.57 -0.91
N GLN A 125 -7.16 19.83 -1.52
CA GLN A 125 -6.86 18.48 -2.04
C GLN A 125 -6.10 18.56 -3.35
N ASN A 126 -4.89 17.98 -3.38
CA ASN A 126 -4.01 18.01 -4.56
C ASN A 126 -4.12 16.77 -5.44
N GLU A 127 -4.42 15.61 -4.86
CA GLU A 127 -4.43 14.33 -5.58
C GLU A 127 -5.84 13.71 -5.52
N VAL A 128 -6.74 14.21 -6.36
CA VAL A 128 -8.13 13.72 -6.44
C VAL A 128 -8.31 12.92 -7.73
N ASN A 129 -8.68 11.63 -7.61
CA ASN A 129 -9.00 10.80 -8.78
C ASN A 129 -10.50 10.75 -9.08
N LEU A 130 -11.34 10.97 -8.07
CA LEU A 130 -12.78 11.09 -8.19
C LEU A 130 -13.31 11.98 -7.05
N LEU A 131 -14.15 12.93 -7.36
CA LEU A 131 -14.93 13.69 -6.38
C LEU A 131 -16.37 13.16 -6.35
N ILE A 132 -16.85 12.80 -5.16
CA ILE A 132 -18.28 12.50 -4.95
C ILE A 132 -18.90 13.73 -4.28
N ALA A 133 -19.78 14.39 -5.03
CA ALA A 133 -20.48 15.60 -4.64
C ALA A 133 -21.94 15.25 -4.27
N HIS A 134 -22.20 15.04 -2.96
CA HIS A 134 -23.52 14.65 -2.48
C HIS A 134 -24.34 15.89 -2.12
N GLN A 135 -25.46 16.08 -2.82
CA GLN A 135 -26.35 17.23 -2.73
C GLN A 135 -25.64 18.58 -3.01
N LEU A 136 -24.65 18.56 -3.90
CA LEU A 136 -23.92 19.73 -4.39
C LEU A 136 -24.17 19.90 -5.90
N PRO A 137 -24.01 21.13 -6.46
CA PRO A 137 -23.83 22.40 -5.73
C PRO A 137 -25.08 22.80 -4.95
N TYR A 138 -24.92 23.62 -3.91
CA TYR A 138 -26.05 24.19 -3.16
C TYR A 138 -26.09 25.73 -3.22
N ASP A 139 -24.98 26.39 -3.58
CA ASP A 139 -24.81 27.81 -3.76
C ASP A 139 -23.78 28.12 -4.85
N ASN A 140 -23.57 29.39 -5.15
CA ASN A 140 -22.63 29.85 -6.18
C ASN A 140 -21.18 29.47 -5.87
N GLU A 141 -20.77 29.52 -4.60
CA GLU A 141 -19.39 29.15 -4.19
C GLU A 141 -19.12 27.66 -4.50
N SER A 142 -20.04 26.79 -4.11
CA SER A 142 -19.93 25.37 -4.38
C SER A 142 -19.96 25.07 -5.89
N HIS A 143 -20.75 25.81 -6.68
CA HIS A 143 -20.80 25.67 -8.12
C HIS A 143 -19.44 26.01 -8.77
N GLU A 144 -18.86 27.14 -8.44
CA GLU A 144 -17.57 27.59 -8.97
C GLU A 144 -16.42 26.64 -8.60
N ILE A 145 -16.41 26.12 -7.37
CA ILE A 145 -15.41 25.16 -6.94
C ILE A 145 -15.53 23.86 -7.73
N LEU A 146 -16.73 23.30 -7.87
CA LEU A 146 -16.94 22.07 -8.63
C LEU A 146 -16.55 22.23 -10.09
N LYS A 147 -16.91 23.37 -10.72
CA LYS A 147 -16.53 23.71 -12.08
C LYS A 147 -15.01 23.77 -12.28
N ARG A 148 -14.27 24.30 -11.30
CA ARG A 148 -12.81 24.31 -11.31
C ARG A 148 -12.22 22.89 -11.26
N PHE A 149 -12.76 22.00 -10.43
CA PHE A 149 -12.33 20.60 -10.40
C PHE A 149 -12.59 19.91 -11.73
N GLN A 150 -13.76 20.13 -12.33
CA GLN A 150 -14.12 19.60 -13.63
C GLN A 150 -13.19 20.13 -14.76
N SER A 151 -12.86 21.41 -14.73
CA SER A 151 -11.93 22.04 -15.69
C SER A 151 -10.52 21.50 -15.57
N ASN A 152 -10.12 21.03 -14.39
CA ASN A 152 -8.85 20.35 -14.15
C ASN A 152 -8.88 18.86 -14.55
N GLY A 153 -9.94 18.39 -15.19
CA GLY A 153 -10.09 17.01 -15.65
C GLY A 153 -10.41 15.99 -14.56
N ILE A 154 -10.82 16.45 -13.37
CA ILE A 154 -11.19 15.57 -12.27
C ILE A 154 -12.65 15.13 -12.47
N PRO A 155 -12.94 13.81 -12.60
CA PRO A 155 -14.29 13.31 -12.72
C PRO A 155 -15.08 13.58 -11.44
N ILE A 156 -16.35 13.98 -11.60
CA ILE A 156 -17.26 14.27 -10.48
C ILE A 156 -18.48 13.37 -10.60
N LEU A 157 -18.75 12.61 -9.54
CA LEU A 157 -20.01 11.89 -9.35
C LEU A 157 -20.98 12.77 -8.56
N TYR A 158 -22.01 13.28 -9.21
CA TYR A 158 -23.06 14.04 -8.56
C TYR A 158 -24.15 13.12 -8.01
N ILE A 159 -24.44 13.23 -6.72
CA ILE A 159 -25.60 12.62 -6.09
C ILE A 159 -26.57 13.75 -5.76
N ILE A 160 -27.58 13.88 -6.61
CA ILE A 160 -28.55 14.95 -6.54
C ILE A 160 -29.56 14.68 -5.43
N GLY A 161 -29.93 15.71 -4.68
CA GLY A 161 -30.91 15.62 -3.62
C GLY A 161 -31.59 16.96 -3.33
N LYS A 162 -32.31 17.03 -2.24
CA LYS A 162 -33.18 18.17 -1.91
C LYS A 162 -32.45 19.51 -1.84
N ARG A 163 -31.15 19.51 -1.53
CA ARG A 163 -30.35 20.74 -1.39
C ARG A 163 -29.61 21.13 -2.67
N THR A 164 -29.62 20.28 -3.69
CA THR A 164 -28.93 20.58 -4.94
C THR A 164 -29.57 21.71 -5.67
N ASN A 165 -28.82 22.75 -6.02
CA ASN A 165 -29.21 23.83 -6.91
C ASN A 165 -28.59 23.63 -8.28
N LEU A 166 -29.38 23.45 -9.31
CA LEU A 166 -28.94 23.22 -10.69
C LEU A 166 -29.05 24.46 -11.58
N ASN A 167 -29.42 25.61 -10.98
CA ASN A 167 -29.58 26.89 -11.71
C ASN A 167 -28.26 27.65 -11.79
#